data_c2bce9d87e6d64c15836580ab4666c24
#
_entry.id   c2bce9d87e6d64c15836580ab4666c24
#
_cell.length_a   1.000
_cell.length_b   1.000
_cell.length_c   1.000
_cell.angle_alpha   90.00
_cell.angle_beta   90.00
_cell.angle_gamma   90.00
#
_symmetry.space_group_name_H-M   'P 1'
#
loop_
_entity.id
_entity.type
_entity.pdbx_description
1 polymer ?
#
loop_
_entity_poly.entity_id
_entity_poly.type
_entity_poly.pdbx_seq_one_letter_code
_entity_poly.pdbx_strand_id
1 'polypeptide(L)'
;MMIREYTPADVPAMRALWRRVFHESEVFLDAFFRLLPDIGSAVVALGESGELLGAAYALTGFEWQRRDGTRAQLGYLYAVAVDEGARDQGIGAALSKAAAELCRKRESAIVTTLPADGPLYAWYEKAIGTRYLLCREAHTAAARKTVDIMKLTGTEYMLWRENLLRGRDFVRLSYPMLEAQRALCEAYGGGLYATEDAVLAAYRDGERLIVREILCARGDPAVSAASAAAALGCSEAVFFLPAESGGEPYVTADAPLSPGTVWNLTLD
;
A
#
# COMPACT_ATOMS: atom_id res chain seq x y z
N MET A 1 -16.11 -8.52 24.71
CA MET A 1 -15.56 -7.93 23.46
C MET A 1 -16.42 -8.37 22.27
N MET A 2 -16.75 -7.43 21.37
CA MET A 2 -17.50 -7.66 20.13
C MET A 2 -16.67 -7.19 18.94
N ILE A 3 -16.61 -8.01 17.86
CA ILE A 3 -15.99 -7.60 16.59
C ILE A 3 -17.08 -7.51 15.53
N ARG A 4 -17.12 -6.40 14.80
CA ARG A 4 -18.05 -6.14 13.69
C ARG A 4 -17.44 -5.28 12.61
N GLU A 5 -18.09 -5.22 11.45
CA GLU A 5 -17.74 -4.22 10.45
C GLU A 5 -18.02 -2.81 11.00
N TYR A 6 -17.17 -1.85 10.64
CA TYR A 6 -17.27 -0.47 11.12
C TYR A 6 -18.53 0.21 10.55
N THR A 7 -18.94 1.26 11.22
CA THR A 7 -19.98 2.19 10.77
C THR A 7 -19.40 3.62 10.72
N PRO A 8 -20.02 4.58 10.03
CA PRO A 8 -19.57 5.97 10.05
C PRO A 8 -19.43 6.57 11.46
N ALA A 9 -20.22 6.09 12.42
CA ALA A 9 -20.15 6.53 13.82
C ALA A 9 -18.83 6.15 14.52
N ASP A 10 -18.12 5.11 14.01
CA ASP A 10 -16.85 4.65 14.59
C ASP A 10 -15.65 5.48 14.12
N VAL A 11 -15.79 6.20 13.01
CA VAL A 11 -14.69 6.92 12.35
C VAL A 11 -13.92 7.86 13.28
N PRO A 12 -14.56 8.68 14.15
CA PRO A 12 -13.82 9.53 15.09
C PRO A 12 -12.90 8.74 16.03
N ALA A 13 -13.38 7.61 16.57
CA ALA A 13 -12.61 6.75 17.47
C ALA A 13 -11.49 6.02 16.72
N MET A 14 -11.77 5.55 15.49
CA MET A 14 -10.76 4.90 14.61
C MET A 14 -9.62 5.88 14.24
N ARG A 15 -9.94 7.13 13.91
CA ARG A 15 -8.95 8.20 13.66
C ARG A 15 -8.07 8.46 14.89
N ALA A 16 -8.70 8.57 16.07
CA ALA A 16 -7.98 8.78 17.30
C ALA A 16 -7.04 7.61 17.64
N LEU A 17 -7.48 6.37 17.42
CA LEU A 17 -6.65 5.17 17.58
C LEU A 17 -5.48 5.19 16.61
N TRP A 18 -5.73 5.46 15.32
CA TRP A 18 -4.67 5.51 14.29
C TRP A 18 -3.58 6.52 14.64
N ARG A 19 -3.98 7.73 15.05
CA ARG A 19 -3.03 8.78 15.48
C ARG A 19 -2.14 8.32 16.63
N ARG A 20 -2.71 7.63 17.63
CA ARG A 20 -1.94 7.11 18.77
C ARG A 20 -0.97 5.99 18.38
N VAL A 21 -1.36 5.13 17.43
CA VAL A 21 -0.59 3.93 17.09
C VAL A 21 0.43 4.22 15.98
N PHE A 22 0.05 4.96 14.95
CA PHE A 22 0.87 5.15 13.75
C PHE A 22 1.42 6.58 13.61
N HIS A 23 0.99 7.53 14.46
CA HIS A 23 1.45 8.92 14.47
C HIS A 23 1.25 9.68 13.16
N GLU A 24 0.26 9.28 12.36
CA GLU A 24 -0.03 9.87 11.06
C GLU A 24 -0.59 11.30 11.15
N SER A 25 -0.34 12.07 10.09
CA SER A 25 -0.81 13.44 9.97
C SER A 25 -2.34 13.52 9.77
N GLU A 26 -2.95 14.64 10.19
CA GLU A 26 -4.38 14.87 9.94
C GLU A 26 -4.71 14.90 8.44
N VAL A 27 -3.79 15.41 7.61
CA VAL A 27 -3.96 15.43 6.14
C VAL A 27 -4.07 14.01 5.57
N PHE A 28 -3.21 13.10 6.04
CA PHE A 28 -3.28 11.68 5.69
C PHE A 28 -4.60 11.07 6.15
N LEU A 29 -4.97 11.27 7.44
CA LEU A 29 -6.19 10.70 8.01
C LEU A 29 -7.45 11.21 7.29
N ASP A 30 -7.49 12.51 6.95
CA ASP A 30 -8.60 13.09 6.17
C ASP A 30 -8.72 12.44 4.79
N ALA A 31 -7.60 12.28 4.08
CA ALA A 31 -7.58 11.64 2.78
C ALA A 31 -8.02 10.17 2.87
N PHE A 32 -7.44 9.40 3.79
CA PHE A 32 -7.70 7.98 3.94
C PHE A 32 -9.16 7.69 4.33
N PHE A 33 -9.67 8.31 5.39
CA PHE A 33 -11.03 8.03 5.87
C PHE A 33 -12.12 8.53 4.93
N ARG A 34 -11.86 9.57 4.14
CA ARG A 34 -12.75 10.01 3.06
C ARG A 34 -12.85 8.97 1.95
N LEU A 35 -11.74 8.31 1.61
CA LEU A 35 -11.67 7.36 0.50
C LEU A 35 -11.99 5.91 0.91
N LEU A 36 -11.92 5.60 2.21
CA LEU A 36 -12.13 4.25 2.72
C LEU A 36 -13.38 3.55 2.18
N PRO A 37 -14.57 4.20 2.07
CA PRO A 37 -15.76 3.54 1.54
C PRO A 37 -15.61 3.07 0.07
N ASP A 38 -14.79 3.75 -0.71
CA ASP A 38 -14.57 3.44 -2.13
C ASP A 38 -13.46 2.39 -2.36
N ILE A 39 -12.56 2.23 -1.39
CA ILE A 39 -11.39 1.34 -1.50
C ILE A 39 -11.47 0.10 -0.61
N GLY A 40 -12.49 -0.01 0.24
CA GLY A 40 -12.62 -1.15 1.12
C GLY A 40 -13.58 -0.93 2.29
N SER A 41 -13.23 -1.52 3.42
CA SER A 41 -13.96 -1.41 4.69
C SER A 41 -13.00 -1.65 5.85
N ALA A 42 -13.54 -1.72 7.07
CA ALA A 42 -12.77 -2.03 8.27
C ALA A 42 -13.59 -2.90 9.23
N VAL A 43 -12.91 -3.58 10.12
CA VAL A 43 -13.50 -4.22 11.29
C VAL A 43 -13.02 -3.53 12.56
N VAL A 44 -13.90 -3.41 13.54
CA VAL A 44 -13.63 -2.79 14.84
C VAL A 44 -13.87 -3.80 15.96
N ALA A 45 -13.02 -3.76 16.98
CA ALA A 45 -13.20 -4.49 18.23
C ALA A 45 -13.69 -3.50 19.31
N LEU A 46 -14.82 -3.80 19.90
CA LEU A 46 -15.44 -3.00 20.95
C LEU A 46 -15.44 -3.74 22.29
N GLY A 47 -15.15 -3.00 23.36
CA GLY A 47 -15.27 -3.48 24.72
C GLY A 47 -16.72 -3.54 25.20
N GLU A 48 -16.92 -3.87 26.48
CA GLU A 48 -18.26 -4.06 27.06
C GLU A 48 -19.06 -2.77 27.18
N SER A 49 -18.38 -1.65 27.39
CA SER A 49 -18.99 -0.29 27.44
C SER A 49 -19.09 0.37 26.06
N GLY A 50 -18.68 -0.34 24.97
CA GLY A 50 -18.73 0.17 23.60
C GLY A 50 -17.49 0.98 23.19
N GLU A 51 -16.46 1.04 24.01
CA GLU A 51 -15.18 1.68 23.71
C GLU A 51 -14.43 0.93 22.60
N LEU A 52 -13.73 1.65 21.73
CA LEU A 52 -12.92 1.07 20.66
C LEU A 52 -11.60 0.52 21.22
N LEU A 53 -11.42 -0.79 21.14
CA LEU A 53 -10.20 -1.50 21.55
C LEU A 53 -9.22 -1.69 20.40
N GLY A 54 -9.69 -1.72 19.15
CA GLY A 54 -8.84 -1.90 17.99
C GLY A 54 -9.61 -1.82 16.69
N ALA A 55 -8.86 -1.72 15.59
CA ALA A 55 -9.39 -1.73 14.22
C ALA A 55 -8.41 -2.38 13.26
N ALA A 56 -8.94 -2.98 12.18
CA ALA A 56 -8.15 -3.48 11.04
C ALA A 56 -8.90 -3.18 9.75
N TYR A 57 -8.18 -2.84 8.69
CA TYR A 57 -8.76 -2.42 7.42
C TYR A 57 -8.63 -3.52 6.37
N ALA A 58 -9.73 -3.80 5.69
CA ALA A 58 -9.85 -4.77 4.60
C ALA A 58 -10.00 -4.00 3.29
N LEU A 59 -8.88 -3.74 2.62
CA LEU A 59 -8.86 -2.98 1.37
C LEU A 59 -9.04 -3.92 0.18
N THR A 60 -9.72 -3.45 -0.85
CA THR A 60 -10.00 -4.14 -2.11
C THR A 60 -9.63 -3.25 -3.28
N GLY A 61 -9.91 -3.69 -4.51
CA GLY A 61 -9.52 -2.93 -5.69
C GLY A 61 -8.11 -3.21 -6.18
N PHE A 62 -7.57 -4.36 -5.79
CA PHE A 62 -6.33 -4.94 -6.28
C PHE A 62 -6.64 -6.20 -7.07
N GLU A 63 -6.16 -6.29 -8.31
CA GLU A 63 -6.31 -7.46 -9.17
C GLU A 63 -4.94 -7.92 -9.65
N TRP A 64 -4.52 -9.10 -9.25
CA TRP A 64 -3.30 -9.69 -9.79
C TRP A 64 -3.53 -10.15 -11.21
N GLN A 65 -2.84 -9.53 -12.15
CA GLN A 65 -2.82 -9.91 -13.56
C GLN A 65 -1.54 -10.67 -13.86
N ARG A 66 -1.69 -11.85 -14.44
CA ARG A 66 -0.56 -12.68 -14.86
C ARG A 66 -0.33 -12.50 -16.35
N ARG A 67 0.92 -12.70 -16.76
CA ARG A 67 1.33 -12.66 -18.17
C ARG A 67 0.61 -13.70 -19.04
N ASP A 68 0.06 -14.78 -18.46
CA ASP A 68 -0.76 -15.77 -19.15
C ASP A 68 -2.22 -15.35 -19.35
N GLY A 69 -2.59 -14.16 -18.87
CA GLY A 69 -3.93 -13.60 -18.94
C GLY A 69 -4.87 -14.01 -17.80
N THR A 70 -4.44 -14.89 -16.89
CA THR A 70 -5.23 -15.23 -15.72
C THR A 70 -5.24 -14.08 -14.70
N ARG A 71 -6.30 -13.99 -13.88
CA ARG A 71 -6.51 -12.90 -12.92
C ARG A 71 -6.99 -13.44 -11.58
N ALA A 72 -6.64 -12.73 -10.51
CA ALA A 72 -7.15 -13.01 -9.19
C ALA A 72 -7.38 -11.72 -8.40
N GLN A 73 -8.53 -11.57 -7.73
CA GLN A 73 -8.79 -10.46 -6.84
C GLN A 73 -8.00 -10.62 -5.55
N LEU A 74 -7.33 -9.56 -5.14
CA LEU A 74 -6.56 -9.51 -3.90
C LEU A 74 -7.31 -8.67 -2.86
N GLY A 75 -7.34 -9.16 -1.62
CA GLY A 75 -7.67 -8.38 -0.45
C GLY A 75 -6.39 -7.96 0.25
N TYR A 76 -6.33 -6.74 0.72
CA TYR A 76 -5.18 -6.21 1.43
C TYR A 76 -5.58 -5.85 2.86
N LEU A 77 -5.04 -6.62 3.80
CA LEU A 77 -5.18 -6.33 5.23
C LEU A 77 -4.21 -5.21 5.58
N TYR A 78 -4.74 -4.09 6.05
CA TYR A 78 -3.99 -2.87 6.27
C TYR A 78 -4.21 -2.33 7.69
N ALA A 79 -3.17 -1.72 8.26
CA ALA A 79 -3.19 -0.93 9.49
C ALA A 79 -3.94 -1.60 10.65
N VAL A 80 -3.47 -2.76 11.10
CA VAL A 80 -4.01 -3.42 12.29
C VAL A 80 -3.55 -2.67 13.54
N ALA A 81 -4.46 -1.99 14.20
CA ALA A 81 -4.21 -1.20 15.40
C ALA A 81 -4.96 -1.77 16.61
N VAL A 82 -4.28 -1.88 17.75
CA VAL A 82 -4.88 -2.21 19.05
C VAL A 82 -4.46 -1.16 20.05
N ASP A 83 -5.43 -0.66 20.82
CA ASP A 83 -5.18 0.28 21.90
C ASP A 83 -4.18 -0.31 22.90
N GLU A 84 -3.26 0.50 23.39
CA GLU A 84 -2.16 0.04 24.24
C GLU A 84 -2.66 -0.75 25.46
N GLY A 85 -3.70 -0.28 26.11
CA GLY A 85 -4.29 -0.94 27.28
C GLY A 85 -5.03 -2.24 26.98
N ALA A 86 -5.24 -2.56 25.69
CA ALA A 86 -5.92 -3.77 25.22
C ALA A 86 -4.99 -4.76 24.51
N ARG A 87 -3.68 -4.51 24.46
CA ARG A 87 -2.71 -5.42 23.85
C ARG A 87 -2.57 -6.71 24.64
N ASP A 88 -1.93 -7.71 24.01
CA ASP A 88 -1.63 -9.03 24.58
C ASP A 88 -2.88 -9.87 24.98
N GLN A 89 -4.07 -9.44 24.57
CA GLN A 89 -5.35 -10.14 24.77
C GLN A 89 -5.87 -10.87 23.52
N GLY A 90 -5.02 -11.00 22.47
CA GLY A 90 -5.38 -11.68 21.22
C GLY A 90 -6.26 -10.86 20.27
N ILE A 91 -6.56 -9.58 20.59
CA ILE A 91 -7.45 -8.70 19.81
C ILE A 91 -6.91 -8.48 18.40
N GLY A 92 -5.61 -8.23 18.24
CA GLY A 92 -5.00 -8.05 16.92
C GLY A 92 -5.17 -9.25 16.01
N ALA A 93 -5.00 -10.47 16.52
CA ALA A 93 -5.20 -11.69 15.75
C ALA A 93 -6.69 -11.91 15.39
N ALA A 94 -7.61 -11.60 16.30
CA ALA A 94 -9.03 -11.69 16.04
C ALA A 94 -9.50 -10.66 14.99
N LEU A 95 -9.00 -9.41 15.04
CA LEU A 95 -9.24 -8.39 14.04
C LEU A 95 -8.67 -8.79 12.68
N SER A 96 -7.45 -9.33 12.63
CA SER A 96 -6.83 -9.77 11.37
C SER A 96 -7.63 -10.89 10.71
N LYS A 97 -8.13 -11.87 11.49
CA LYS A 97 -9.01 -12.91 10.97
C LYS A 97 -10.32 -12.34 10.43
N ALA A 98 -10.98 -11.46 11.18
CA ALA A 98 -12.22 -10.84 10.75
C ALA A 98 -12.03 -9.95 9.49
N ALA A 99 -10.92 -9.22 9.37
CA ALA A 99 -10.61 -8.43 8.19
C ALA A 99 -10.29 -9.33 6.98
N ALA A 100 -9.56 -10.44 7.17
CA ALA A 100 -9.31 -11.41 6.11
C ALA A 100 -10.62 -12.07 5.63
N GLU A 101 -11.53 -12.41 6.53
CA GLU A 101 -12.87 -12.90 6.19
C GLU A 101 -13.68 -11.84 5.43
N LEU A 102 -13.58 -10.58 5.81
CA LEU A 102 -14.23 -9.48 5.12
C LEU A 102 -13.69 -9.30 3.70
N CYS A 103 -12.36 -9.42 3.48
CA CYS A 103 -11.76 -9.49 2.14
C CYS A 103 -12.39 -10.62 1.30
N ARG A 104 -12.50 -11.82 1.88
CA ARG A 104 -13.10 -12.97 1.17
C ARG A 104 -14.58 -12.77 0.85
N LYS A 105 -15.36 -12.21 1.78
CA LYS A 105 -16.77 -11.84 1.52
C LYS A 105 -16.91 -10.82 0.40
N ARG A 106 -15.86 -10.04 0.13
CA ARG A 106 -15.75 -9.08 -0.97
C ARG A 106 -15.00 -9.67 -2.17
N GLU A 107 -15.09 -11.00 -2.35
CA GLU A 107 -14.60 -11.75 -3.51
C GLU A 107 -13.08 -11.79 -3.69
N SER A 108 -12.31 -11.45 -2.66
CA SER A 108 -10.85 -11.59 -2.74
C SER A 108 -10.46 -13.07 -2.69
N ALA A 109 -9.80 -13.54 -3.74
CA ALA A 109 -9.30 -14.92 -3.82
C ALA A 109 -8.04 -15.13 -2.98
N ILE A 110 -7.25 -14.09 -2.80
CA ILE A 110 -5.98 -14.10 -2.06
C ILE A 110 -6.00 -12.94 -1.07
N VAL A 111 -5.62 -13.21 0.18
CA VAL A 111 -5.44 -12.18 1.21
C VAL A 111 -3.95 -11.89 1.39
N THR A 112 -3.64 -10.63 1.42
CA THR A 112 -2.27 -10.12 1.52
C THR A 112 -2.15 -9.12 2.66
N THR A 113 -0.95 -8.92 3.14
CA THR A 113 -0.60 -7.84 4.08
C THR A 113 0.86 -7.44 3.91
N LEU A 114 1.22 -6.27 4.40
CA LEU A 114 2.59 -5.75 4.44
C LEU A 114 2.99 -5.61 5.91
N PRO A 115 3.75 -6.57 6.46
CA PRO A 115 4.26 -6.47 7.83
C PRO A 115 5.29 -5.34 7.95
N ALA A 116 5.19 -4.55 9.02
CA ALA A 116 6.11 -3.43 9.24
C ALA A 116 7.53 -3.86 9.64
N ASP A 117 7.67 -5.07 10.19
CA ASP A 117 8.97 -5.62 10.61
C ASP A 117 9.04 -7.15 10.49
N GLY A 118 10.23 -7.73 10.64
CA GLY A 118 10.49 -9.15 10.51
C GLY A 118 9.63 -10.06 11.40
N PRO A 119 9.49 -9.79 12.70
CA PRO A 119 8.66 -10.59 13.61
C PRO A 119 7.18 -10.68 13.19
N LEU A 120 6.64 -9.66 12.56
CA LEU A 120 5.24 -9.64 12.13
C LEU A 120 4.94 -10.61 10.98
N TYR A 121 5.92 -11.04 10.18
CA TYR A 121 5.68 -12.06 9.14
C TYR A 121 5.23 -13.38 9.78
N ALA A 122 5.95 -13.87 10.79
CA ALA A 122 5.58 -15.09 11.51
C ALA A 122 4.26 -14.92 12.28
N TRP A 123 3.99 -13.71 12.78
CA TRP A 123 2.75 -13.41 13.47
C TRP A 123 1.54 -13.47 12.51
N TYR A 124 1.63 -12.86 11.33
CA TYR A 124 0.56 -12.92 10.32
C TYR A 124 0.40 -14.34 9.74
N GLU A 125 1.48 -15.09 9.54
CA GLU A 125 1.39 -16.50 9.16
C GLU A 125 0.54 -17.28 10.15
N LYS A 126 0.79 -17.13 11.44
CA LYS A 126 0.01 -17.77 12.51
C LYS A 126 -1.43 -17.26 12.58
N ALA A 127 -1.65 -15.96 12.39
CA ALA A 127 -2.95 -15.31 12.54
C ALA A 127 -3.88 -15.61 11.37
N ILE A 128 -3.40 -15.52 10.12
CA ILE A 128 -4.22 -15.56 8.89
C ILE A 128 -3.64 -16.42 7.76
N GLY A 129 -2.55 -17.14 8.00
CA GLY A 129 -1.98 -18.10 7.05
C GLY A 129 -1.12 -17.49 5.93
N THR A 130 -0.76 -16.20 5.99
CA THR A 130 0.09 -15.55 4.98
C THR A 130 1.54 -15.99 5.12
N ARG A 131 2.09 -16.65 4.09
CA ARG A 131 3.45 -17.22 4.10
C ARG A 131 4.18 -17.11 2.76
N TYR A 132 3.49 -16.68 1.72
CA TYR A 132 4.10 -16.50 0.40
C TYR A 132 4.54 -15.04 0.26
N LEU A 133 5.80 -14.82 -0.04
CA LEU A 133 6.43 -13.52 -0.01
C LEU A 133 6.60 -12.94 -1.41
N LEU A 134 6.32 -11.65 -1.56
CA LEU A 134 6.91 -10.82 -2.60
C LEU A 134 8.10 -10.07 -2.00
N CYS A 135 9.19 -9.99 -2.76
CA CYS A 135 10.40 -9.30 -2.37
C CYS A 135 10.64 -8.08 -3.27
N ARG A 136 11.32 -7.09 -2.73
CA ARG A 136 11.75 -5.90 -3.44
C ARG A 136 13.20 -5.56 -3.11
N GLU A 137 13.83 -4.78 -3.94
CA GLU A 137 15.14 -4.18 -3.70
C GLU A 137 14.97 -2.67 -3.50
N ALA A 138 15.54 -2.14 -2.44
CA ALA A 138 15.61 -0.72 -2.18
C ALA A 138 16.89 -0.14 -2.80
N HIS A 139 16.76 0.96 -3.52
CA HIS A 139 17.86 1.64 -4.18
C HIS A 139 17.86 3.13 -3.82
N THR A 140 19.05 3.74 -3.84
CA THR A 140 19.21 5.17 -3.64
C THR A 140 19.98 5.77 -4.80
N ALA A 141 19.55 6.94 -5.28
CA ALA A 141 20.22 7.68 -6.34
C ALA A 141 20.28 9.16 -5.98
N ALA A 142 21.50 9.72 -5.94
CA ALA A 142 21.69 11.15 -5.74
C ALA A 142 21.07 11.95 -6.90
N ALA A 143 20.45 13.07 -6.58
CA ALA A 143 19.86 13.97 -7.58
C ALA A 143 20.89 14.38 -8.63
N ARG A 144 20.48 14.40 -9.88
CA ARG A 144 21.33 14.70 -11.01
C ARG A 144 20.74 15.87 -11.83
N LYS A 145 20.90 15.81 -13.13
CA LYS A 145 20.35 16.80 -14.05
C LYS A 145 18.83 16.80 -13.99
N THR A 146 18.21 17.96 -13.83
CA THR A 146 16.77 18.17 -13.95
C THR A 146 16.25 17.78 -15.32
N VAL A 147 15.06 17.22 -15.33
CA VAL A 147 14.28 16.90 -16.54
C VAL A 147 12.92 17.58 -16.43
N ASP A 148 12.23 17.70 -17.55
CA ASP A 148 10.85 18.11 -17.53
C ASP A 148 10.02 17.02 -16.85
N ILE A 149 9.25 17.43 -15.85
CA ILE A 149 8.39 16.55 -15.08
C ILE A 149 6.95 17.08 -15.13
N MET A 150 6.02 16.21 -15.50
CA MET A 150 4.61 16.56 -15.60
C MET A 150 3.83 15.81 -14.51
N LYS A 151 2.97 16.53 -13.79
CA LYS A 151 2.04 15.89 -12.84
C LYS A 151 0.90 15.26 -13.62
N LEU A 152 0.56 14.02 -13.27
CA LEU A 152 -0.49 13.22 -13.92
C LEU A 152 -1.75 13.15 -13.06
N THR A 153 -2.88 13.03 -13.71
CA THR A 153 -4.13 12.51 -13.10
C THR A 153 -4.03 11.00 -12.88
N GLY A 154 -4.91 10.45 -12.03
CA GLY A 154 -4.97 9.00 -11.85
C GLY A 154 -5.27 8.25 -13.15
N THR A 155 -6.16 8.78 -14.00
CA THR A 155 -6.49 8.17 -15.30
C THR A 155 -5.27 8.12 -16.25
N GLU A 156 -4.54 9.22 -16.38
CA GLU A 156 -3.32 9.27 -17.20
C GLU A 156 -2.27 8.29 -16.70
N TYR A 157 -2.03 8.28 -15.38
CA TYR A 157 -1.08 7.36 -14.78
C TYR A 157 -1.48 5.90 -15.01
N MET A 158 -2.75 5.55 -14.83
CA MET A 158 -3.27 4.20 -15.06
C MET A 158 -3.02 3.73 -16.49
N LEU A 159 -3.28 4.59 -17.48
CA LEU A 159 -3.07 4.27 -18.90
C LEU A 159 -1.59 3.99 -19.20
N TRP A 160 -0.69 4.83 -18.70
CA TRP A 160 0.74 4.64 -18.83
C TRP A 160 1.20 3.36 -18.13
N ARG A 161 0.78 3.19 -16.88
CA ARG A 161 1.14 2.05 -16.05
C ARG A 161 0.76 0.71 -16.69
N GLU A 162 -0.48 0.57 -17.12
CA GLU A 162 -0.96 -0.66 -17.76
C GLU A 162 -0.25 -0.96 -19.08
N ASN A 163 0.09 0.06 -19.84
CA ASN A 163 0.86 -0.12 -21.08
C ASN A 163 2.29 -0.59 -20.81
N LEU A 164 2.98 0.00 -19.82
CA LEU A 164 4.35 -0.36 -19.45
C LEU A 164 4.45 -1.72 -18.77
N LEU A 165 3.38 -2.18 -18.12
CA LEU A 165 3.32 -3.48 -17.44
C LEU A 165 2.78 -4.61 -18.33
N ARG A 166 2.42 -4.32 -19.56
CA ARG A 166 1.92 -5.35 -20.50
C ARG A 166 2.91 -6.48 -20.66
N GLY A 167 2.43 -7.73 -20.51
CA GLY A 167 3.26 -8.94 -20.61
C GLY A 167 4.07 -9.27 -19.35
N ARG A 168 3.82 -8.55 -18.25
CA ARG A 168 4.39 -8.85 -16.92
C ARG A 168 3.32 -9.35 -15.98
N ASP A 169 3.75 -9.97 -14.89
CA ASP A 169 2.90 -10.22 -13.73
C ASP A 169 2.86 -8.94 -12.89
N PHE A 170 1.67 -8.39 -12.64
CA PHE A 170 1.53 -7.15 -11.87
C PHE A 170 0.19 -7.08 -11.14
N VAL A 171 0.12 -6.24 -10.11
CA VAL A 171 -1.14 -5.92 -9.46
C VAL A 171 -1.72 -4.65 -10.08
N ARG A 172 -2.87 -4.82 -10.72
CA ARG A 172 -3.70 -3.72 -11.22
C ARG A 172 -4.45 -3.08 -10.05
N LEU A 173 -4.54 -1.77 -10.07
CA LEU A 173 -5.35 -1.02 -9.12
C LEU A 173 -6.68 -0.61 -9.78
N SER A 174 -7.78 -0.70 -9.03
CA SER A 174 -9.02 -0.05 -9.43
C SER A 174 -8.82 1.47 -9.44
N TYR A 175 -9.67 2.19 -10.18
CA TYR A 175 -9.58 3.65 -10.24
C TYR A 175 -9.69 4.30 -8.84
N PRO A 176 -10.64 3.92 -7.95
CA PRO A 176 -10.67 4.46 -6.59
C PRO A 176 -9.38 4.19 -5.80
N MET A 177 -8.79 3.00 -5.92
CA MET A 177 -7.55 2.66 -5.24
C MET A 177 -6.36 3.48 -5.77
N LEU A 178 -6.29 3.73 -7.07
CA LEU A 178 -5.24 4.57 -7.65
C LEU A 178 -5.41 6.05 -7.23
N GLU A 179 -6.64 6.55 -7.17
CA GLU A 179 -6.92 7.90 -6.64
C GLU A 179 -6.57 8.00 -5.15
N ALA A 180 -6.75 6.93 -4.38
CA ALA A 180 -6.28 6.87 -3.00
C ALA A 180 -4.75 6.96 -2.93
N GLN A 181 -4.03 6.21 -3.75
CA GLN A 181 -2.56 6.30 -3.85
C GLN A 181 -2.11 7.72 -4.21
N ARG A 182 -2.76 8.35 -5.21
CA ARG A 182 -2.47 9.73 -5.59
C ARG A 182 -2.67 10.70 -4.43
N ALA A 183 -3.83 10.61 -3.77
CA ALA A 183 -4.18 11.50 -2.66
C ALA A 183 -3.22 11.33 -1.46
N LEU A 184 -2.78 10.10 -1.18
CA LEU A 184 -1.81 9.84 -0.11
C LEU A 184 -0.41 10.37 -0.48
N CYS A 185 0.05 10.20 -1.73
CA CYS A 185 1.29 10.85 -2.18
C CYS A 185 1.20 12.38 -2.06
N GLU A 186 0.06 12.97 -2.40
CA GLU A 186 -0.16 14.42 -2.29
C GLU A 186 -0.19 14.90 -0.84
N ALA A 187 -0.70 14.11 0.10
CA ALA A 187 -0.68 14.42 1.53
C ALA A 187 0.75 14.63 2.08
N TYR A 188 1.74 14.02 1.43
CA TYR A 188 3.17 14.18 1.73
C TYR A 188 3.93 15.03 0.70
N GLY A 189 3.23 15.92 0.01
CA GLY A 189 3.83 16.87 -0.93
C GLY A 189 4.31 16.25 -2.25
N GLY A 190 3.76 15.12 -2.64
CA GLY A 190 4.10 14.39 -3.85
C GLY A 190 2.97 14.30 -4.87
N GLY A 191 2.91 13.18 -5.59
CA GLY A 191 1.88 12.91 -6.60
C GLY A 191 2.26 11.79 -7.56
N LEU A 192 1.53 11.74 -8.66
CA LEU A 192 1.81 10.89 -9.83
C LEU A 192 2.46 11.75 -10.90
N TYR A 193 3.54 11.26 -11.50
CA TYR A 193 4.35 12.06 -12.41
C TYR A 193 4.74 11.28 -13.67
N ALA A 194 5.01 12.01 -14.75
CA ALA A 194 5.70 11.51 -15.93
C ALA A 194 6.94 12.35 -16.25
N THR A 195 7.96 11.69 -16.74
CA THR A 195 9.08 12.26 -17.48
C THR A 195 9.04 11.75 -18.92
N GLU A 196 10.01 12.10 -19.77
CA GLU A 196 10.10 11.56 -21.14
C GLU A 196 10.14 10.03 -21.18
N ASP A 197 10.85 9.40 -20.23
CA ASP A 197 11.16 7.97 -20.25
C ASP A 197 10.46 7.14 -19.17
N ALA A 198 9.80 7.76 -18.19
CA ALA A 198 9.26 7.05 -17.03
C ALA A 198 7.99 7.67 -16.49
N VAL A 199 7.17 6.84 -15.83
CA VAL A 199 6.13 7.30 -14.89
C VAL A 199 6.48 6.87 -13.48
N LEU A 200 6.12 7.71 -12.51
CA LEU A 200 6.43 7.46 -11.10
C LEU A 200 5.32 7.97 -10.18
N ALA A 201 5.13 7.23 -9.08
CA ALA A 201 4.36 7.67 -7.93
C ALA A 201 5.35 7.98 -6.80
N ALA A 202 5.34 9.21 -6.29
CA ALA A 202 6.35 9.63 -5.34
C ALA A 202 5.81 10.67 -4.36
N TYR A 203 6.49 10.78 -3.21
CA TYR A 203 6.26 11.83 -2.22
C TYR A 203 7.57 12.27 -1.58
N ARG A 204 7.51 13.34 -0.79
CA ARG A 204 8.69 13.91 -0.13
C ARG A 204 8.79 13.45 1.32
N ASP A 205 10.00 13.08 1.71
CA ASP A 205 10.40 12.85 3.09
C ASP A 205 11.67 13.69 3.38
N GLY A 206 11.47 14.87 3.94
CA GLY A 206 12.53 15.85 4.10
C GLY A 206 13.12 16.25 2.74
N GLU A 207 14.43 16.02 2.58
CA GLU A 207 15.17 16.27 1.34
C GLU A 207 15.19 15.09 0.36
N ARG A 208 14.51 13.99 0.70
CA ARG A 208 14.41 12.79 -0.13
C ARG A 208 13.13 12.78 -0.96
N LEU A 209 13.23 12.23 -2.16
CA LEU A 209 12.09 11.80 -2.94
C LEU A 209 11.89 10.29 -2.72
N ILE A 210 10.82 9.91 -2.05
CA ILE A 210 10.44 8.50 -1.91
C ILE A 210 9.61 8.11 -3.11
N VAL A 211 10.17 7.29 -3.99
CA VAL A 211 9.54 6.83 -5.22
C VAL A 211 8.93 5.45 -4.97
N ARG A 212 7.63 5.42 -4.73
CA ARG A 212 6.88 4.20 -4.43
C ARG A 212 6.81 3.25 -5.62
N GLU A 213 6.62 3.78 -6.81
CA GLU A 213 6.67 3.05 -8.06
C GLU A 213 7.40 3.88 -9.10
N ILE A 214 8.28 3.24 -9.86
CA ILE A 214 8.90 3.79 -11.06
C ILE A 214 8.83 2.75 -12.18
N LEU A 215 8.27 3.16 -13.30
CA LEU A 215 8.14 2.33 -14.50
C LEU A 215 8.77 3.07 -15.67
N CYS A 216 9.84 2.52 -16.20
CA CYS A 216 10.57 3.11 -17.33
C CYS A 216 10.14 2.45 -18.65
N ALA A 217 9.83 3.28 -19.65
CA ALA A 217 9.65 2.84 -21.02
C ALA A 217 10.99 2.46 -21.64
N ARG A 218 12.04 3.19 -21.27
CA ARG A 218 13.43 3.00 -21.69
C ARG A 218 14.37 3.46 -20.57
N GLY A 219 15.61 3.00 -20.61
CA GLY A 219 16.67 3.48 -19.73
C GLY A 219 16.70 2.82 -18.35
N ASP A 220 17.45 3.43 -17.47
CA ASP A 220 17.75 2.93 -16.11
C ASP A 220 16.83 3.63 -15.09
N PRO A 221 16.07 2.89 -14.27
CA PRO A 221 15.26 3.45 -13.20
C PRO A 221 16.03 4.38 -12.26
N ALA A 222 17.32 4.10 -11.98
CA ALA A 222 18.13 4.93 -11.11
C ALA A 222 18.38 6.33 -11.72
N VAL A 223 18.58 6.40 -13.03
CA VAL A 223 18.76 7.67 -13.75
C VAL A 223 17.47 8.48 -13.74
N SER A 224 16.33 7.82 -14.01
CA SER A 224 15.02 8.48 -14.01
C SER A 224 14.63 8.96 -12.60
N ALA A 225 14.88 8.16 -11.55
CA ALA A 225 14.63 8.54 -10.17
C ALA A 225 15.50 9.72 -9.72
N ALA A 226 16.81 9.70 -10.06
CA ALA A 226 17.74 10.81 -9.77
C ALA A 226 17.33 12.12 -10.46
N SER A 227 16.87 12.04 -11.70
CA SER A 227 16.41 13.21 -12.46
C SER A 227 15.09 13.76 -11.92
N ALA A 228 14.15 12.88 -11.54
CA ALA A 228 12.91 13.27 -10.88
C ALA A 228 13.17 13.95 -9.52
N ALA A 229 14.11 13.42 -8.72
CA ALA A 229 14.50 14.04 -7.47
C ALA A 229 15.00 15.48 -7.68
N ALA A 230 15.89 15.69 -8.65
CA ALA A 230 16.38 17.01 -8.99
C ALA A 230 15.26 17.97 -9.46
N ALA A 231 14.34 17.47 -10.32
CA ALA A 231 13.22 18.25 -10.83
C ALA A 231 12.23 18.67 -9.73
N LEU A 232 12.07 17.81 -8.70
CA LEU A 232 11.21 18.07 -7.55
C LEU A 232 11.93 18.73 -6.36
N GLY A 233 13.19 19.15 -6.54
CA GLY A 233 13.96 19.88 -5.52
C GLY A 233 14.37 19.02 -4.33
N CYS A 234 14.58 17.72 -4.53
CA CYS A 234 15.13 16.79 -3.56
C CYS A 234 16.62 16.53 -3.82
N SER A 235 17.38 16.17 -2.79
CA SER A 235 18.82 15.87 -2.90
C SER A 235 19.10 14.44 -3.38
N GLU A 236 18.17 13.52 -3.13
CA GLU A 236 18.27 12.11 -3.53
C GLU A 236 16.88 11.50 -3.75
N ALA A 237 16.83 10.40 -4.48
CA ALA A 237 15.67 9.52 -4.57
C ALA A 237 15.95 8.20 -3.87
N VAL A 238 14.97 7.70 -3.12
CA VAL A 238 14.88 6.32 -2.67
C VAL A 238 13.77 5.65 -3.47
N PHE A 239 14.05 4.53 -4.14
CA PHE A 239 13.09 3.85 -5.00
C PHE A 239 13.18 2.34 -4.84
N PHE A 240 12.11 1.65 -5.21
CA PHE A 240 11.97 0.21 -5.01
C PHE A 240 11.69 -0.50 -6.33
N LEU A 241 12.36 -1.63 -6.53
CA LEU A 241 12.15 -2.49 -7.68
C LEU A 241 11.71 -3.88 -7.22
N PRO A 242 10.79 -4.56 -7.93
CA PRO A 242 10.44 -5.94 -7.64
C PRO A 242 11.64 -6.86 -7.81
N ALA A 243 11.86 -7.77 -6.86
CA ALA A 243 12.91 -8.78 -6.93
C ALA A 243 12.33 -10.13 -7.37
N GLU A 244 12.95 -10.78 -8.36
CA GLU A 244 12.60 -12.15 -8.76
C GLU A 244 13.19 -13.19 -7.82
N SER A 245 14.35 -12.89 -7.22
CA SER A 245 15.03 -13.70 -6.23
C SER A 245 15.86 -12.83 -5.30
N GLY A 246 15.96 -13.18 -4.02
CA GLY A 246 16.61 -12.32 -3.04
C GLY A 246 15.76 -11.08 -2.70
N GLY A 247 16.43 -9.99 -2.32
CA GLY A 247 15.74 -8.76 -1.91
C GLY A 247 15.12 -8.85 -0.51
N GLU A 248 14.45 -7.79 -0.11
CA GLU A 248 13.75 -7.71 1.17
C GLU A 248 12.29 -8.12 1.02
N PRO A 249 11.77 -9.03 1.87
CA PRO A 249 10.34 -9.30 1.92
C PRO A 249 9.56 -8.02 2.23
N TYR A 250 8.46 -7.80 1.50
CA TYR A 250 7.61 -6.64 1.80
C TYR A 250 6.11 -6.98 1.82
N VAL A 251 5.62 -7.85 0.95
CA VAL A 251 4.23 -8.34 0.98
C VAL A 251 4.22 -9.81 1.30
N THR A 252 3.33 -10.25 2.19
CA THR A 252 3.03 -11.65 2.43
C THR A 252 1.59 -11.97 2.05
N ALA A 253 1.35 -13.17 1.50
CA ALA A 253 0.08 -13.63 0.99
C ALA A 253 -0.27 -15.03 1.50
N ASP A 254 -1.55 -15.37 1.53
CA ASP A 254 -2.03 -16.71 1.92
C ASP A 254 -2.05 -17.72 0.75
N ALA A 255 -1.76 -17.25 -0.47
CA ALA A 255 -1.56 -18.09 -1.65
C ALA A 255 -0.35 -17.58 -2.46
N PRO A 256 0.28 -18.45 -3.29
CA PRO A 256 1.46 -18.07 -4.07
C PRO A 256 1.18 -16.92 -5.03
N LEU A 257 2.08 -15.92 -5.04
CA LEU A 257 2.20 -14.91 -6.07
C LEU A 257 3.49 -15.17 -6.85
N SER A 258 3.52 -14.84 -8.15
CA SER A 258 4.74 -15.00 -8.96
C SER A 258 5.85 -14.10 -8.44
N PRO A 259 7.09 -14.59 -8.28
CA PRO A 259 8.24 -13.73 -8.02
C PRO A 259 8.37 -12.62 -9.08
N GLY A 260 8.82 -11.45 -8.69
CA GLY A 260 8.94 -10.31 -9.59
C GLY A 260 7.61 -9.65 -9.99
N THR A 261 6.47 -10.09 -9.42
CA THR A 261 5.18 -9.39 -9.59
C THR A 261 5.33 -7.92 -9.19
N VAL A 262 4.96 -7.02 -10.09
CA VAL A 262 5.01 -5.58 -9.82
C VAL A 262 3.83 -5.18 -8.95
N TRP A 263 4.08 -4.90 -7.70
CA TRP A 263 3.12 -4.35 -6.75
C TRP A 263 3.78 -3.36 -5.81
N ASN A 264 4.22 -2.22 -6.34
CA ASN A 264 4.93 -1.19 -5.58
C ASN A 264 3.99 -0.15 -4.96
N LEU A 265 2.76 -0.02 -5.49
CA LEU A 265 1.74 0.87 -4.94
C LEU A 265 0.97 0.14 -3.82
N THR A 266 1.65 -0.15 -2.75
CA THR A 266 1.08 -0.57 -1.47
C THR A 266 0.90 0.65 -0.58
N LEU A 267 -0.04 0.58 0.35
CA LEU A 267 -0.20 1.60 1.39
C LEU A 267 0.75 1.26 2.54
N ASP A 268 1.95 1.79 2.55
CA ASP A 268 2.98 1.59 3.59
C ASP A 268 3.70 2.89 3.92
#